data_e864180f670d56bc45999aaabf75e1f8
#
_entry.id   e864180f670d56bc45999aaabf75e1f8
#
_cell.length_a   1.000
_cell.length_b   1.000
_cell.length_c   1.000
_cell.angle_alpha   90.00
_cell.angle_beta   90.00
_cell.angle_gamma   90.00
#
_symmetry.space_group_name_H-M   'P 1'
#
loop_
_entity.id
_entity.type
_entity.pdbx_description
1 polymer ?
#
loop_
_entity_poly.entity_id
_entity_poly.type
_entity_poly.pdbx_seq_one_letter_code
_entity_poly.pdbx_strand_id
1 'polypeptide(L)'
;ERDKPYVVLVSLDAFRWDYDSIHSTPVLDDIARKGVTATRLIPSFPTKTFPNHYTIATGLYPDHHGLVNNSFYAPDLDLVYRIGDRAMVSNGAFYGGEPVWVTARKQGMKSASFYWVGSEAPVQGIQPDYWKPYDEEVPFGDRIDTVLKWLSLPKNQRPHLVTLYFEEPDAVSHGYGPLSPETGAMVMSLDSLLGVLRTGLAKLPD
;
A
#
# COMPACT_ATOMS: atom_id res chain seq x y z
N GLU A 1 -6.77 24.17 17.48
CA GLU A 1 -6.31 22.83 17.03
C GLU A 1 -5.65 23.01 15.65
N ARG A 2 -4.42 22.50 15.47
CA ARG A 2 -3.82 22.48 14.14
C ARG A 2 -4.63 21.50 13.29
N ASP A 3 -5.01 21.90 12.07
CA ASP A 3 -5.61 20.98 11.10
C ASP A 3 -4.66 19.81 10.90
N LYS A 4 -5.17 18.59 11.11
CA LYS A 4 -4.38 17.36 10.93
C LYS A 4 -4.11 17.16 9.45
N PRO A 5 -2.86 16.83 9.05
CA PRO A 5 -2.54 16.65 7.64
C PRO A 5 -3.27 15.44 7.04
N TYR A 6 -3.47 15.47 5.73
CA TYR A 6 -3.91 14.33 4.95
C TYR A 6 -2.69 13.63 4.34
N VAL A 7 -2.66 12.29 4.42
CA VAL A 7 -1.59 11.47 3.85
C VAL A 7 -2.19 10.39 2.96
N VAL A 8 -1.73 10.31 1.74
CA VAL A 8 -2.02 9.19 0.83
C VAL A 8 -0.71 8.46 0.58
N LEU A 9 -0.59 7.26 1.13
CA LEU A 9 0.56 6.37 0.96
C LEU A 9 0.26 5.40 -0.18
N VAL A 10 0.97 5.53 -1.28
CA VAL A 10 0.82 4.66 -2.46
C VAL A 10 2.00 3.71 -2.56
N SER A 11 1.73 2.44 -2.80
CA SER A 11 2.76 1.44 -3.11
C SER A 11 2.53 0.83 -4.49
N LEU A 12 3.61 0.72 -5.23
CA LEU A 12 3.72 -0.04 -6.48
C LEU A 12 4.63 -1.24 -6.19
N ASP A 13 4.09 -2.46 -6.21
CA ASP A 13 4.86 -3.65 -5.81
C ASP A 13 5.96 -3.95 -6.82
N ALA A 14 7.15 -4.30 -6.31
CA ALA A 14 8.36 -4.55 -7.10
C ALA A 14 8.78 -3.39 -8.02
N PHE A 15 8.37 -2.14 -7.73
CA PHE A 15 8.85 -0.99 -8.50
C PHE A 15 10.35 -0.80 -8.23
N ARG A 16 11.16 -1.15 -9.22
CA ARG A 16 12.61 -1.15 -9.12
C ARG A 16 13.15 0.29 -9.07
N TRP A 17 14.22 0.48 -8.31
CA TRP A 17 14.81 1.79 -7.98
C TRP A 17 15.23 2.64 -9.19
N ASP A 18 15.42 2.04 -10.35
CA ASP A 18 15.87 2.69 -11.59
C ASP A 18 14.80 2.74 -12.68
N TYR A 19 13.58 2.29 -12.42
CA TYR A 19 12.51 2.29 -13.43
C TYR A 19 12.15 3.70 -13.92
N ASP A 20 12.20 4.70 -13.06
CA ASP A 20 12.02 6.10 -13.42
C ASP A 20 13.12 6.64 -14.35
N SER A 21 14.32 6.06 -14.29
CA SER A 21 15.45 6.47 -15.13
C SER A 21 15.46 5.79 -16.49
N ILE A 22 14.92 4.57 -16.61
CA ILE A 22 14.96 3.76 -17.84
C ILE A 22 13.65 3.76 -18.62
N HIS A 23 12.57 4.24 -18.04
CA HIS A 23 11.26 4.38 -18.67
C HIS A 23 10.76 5.82 -18.60
N SER A 24 9.81 6.19 -19.47
CA SER A 24 9.21 7.52 -19.46
C SER A 24 8.16 7.60 -18.33
N THR A 25 8.48 8.32 -17.25
CA THR A 25 7.63 8.49 -16.08
C THR A 25 7.45 9.96 -15.70
N PRO A 26 6.85 10.79 -16.59
CA PRO A 26 6.80 12.24 -16.40
C PRO A 26 6.04 12.68 -15.14
N VAL A 27 5.10 11.87 -14.63
CA VAL A 27 4.37 12.19 -13.40
C VAL A 27 5.26 11.98 -12.18
N LEU A 28 5.99 10.85 -12.11
CA LEU A 28 6.97 10.56 -11.05
C LEU A 28 8.09 11.60 -11.07
N ASP A 29 8.59 11.98 -12.25
CA ASP A 29 9.61 13.02 -12.42
C ASP A 29 9.13 14.37 -11.86
N ASP A 30 7.86 14.73 -12.12
CA ASP A 30 7.28 15.97 -11.60
C ASP A 30 7.06 15.90 -10.07
N ILE A 31 6.70 14.74 -9.54
CA ILE A 31 6.61 14.50 -8.09
C ILE A 31 7.98 14.65 -7.44
N ALA A 32 9.01 14.01 -8.00
CA ALA A 32 10.38 14.07 -7.51
C ALA A 32 10.92 15.52 -7.53
N ARG A 33 10.68 16.26 -8.61
CA ARG A 33 11.11 17.64 -8.77
C ARG A 33 10.44 18.61 -7.80
N LYS A 34 9.17 18.37 -7.43
CA LYS A 34 8.38 19.25 -6.53
C LYS A 34 8.43 18.84 -5.07
N GLY A 35 8.85 17.62 -4.81
CA GLY A 35 8.88 17.01 -3.49
C GLY A 35 10.28 16.58 -3.06
N VAL A 36 10.36 15.43 -2.43
CA VAL A 36 11.60 14.78 -1.99
C VAL A 36 11.66 13.39 -2.58
N THR A 37 12.80 13.01 -3.13
CA THR A 37 13.07 11.66 -3.61
C THR A 37 14.26 11.05 -2.89
N ALA A 38 14.21 9.76 -2.63
CA ALA A 38 15.35 8.97 -2.16
C ALA A 38 16.01 8.27 -3.34
N THR A 39 17.31 8.01 -3.24
CA THR A 39 18.03 7.26 -4.27
C THR A 39 17.52 5.83 -4.41
N ARG A 40 16.96 5.27 -3.35
CA ARG A 40 16.34 3.94 -3.30
C ARG A 40 15.63 3.73 -1.96
N LEU A 41 14.65 2.83 -1.96
CA LEU A 41 14.10 2.20 -0.76
C LEU A 41 14.75 0.83 -0.59
N ILE A 42 15.41 0.59 0.56
CA ILE A 42 16.03 -0.70 0.86
C ILE A 42 14.98 -1.57 1.56
N PRO A 43 14.55 -2.69 0.94
CA PRO A 43 13.55 -3.56 1.54
C PRO A 43 14.13 -4.31 2.75
N SER A 44 13.25 -4.76 3.65
CA SER A 44 13.61 -5.68 4.71
C SER A 44 13.82 -7.11 4.17
N PHE A 45 14.59 -7.93 4.88
CA PHE A 45 14.70 -9.36 4.57
C PHE A 45 13.62 -10.16 5.33
N PRO A 46 12.96 -11.14 4.69
CA PRO A 46 13.06 -11.48 3.27
C PRO A 46 12.33 -10.46 2.37
N THR A 47 12.88 -10.23 1.17
CA THR A 47 12.33 -9.30 0.20
C THR A 47 11.11 -9.92 -0.48
N LYS A 48 9.99 -9.93 0.24
CA LYS A 48 8.69 -10.46 -0.18
C LYS A 48 7.60 -9.43 0.07
N THR A 49 6.52 -9.50 -0.68
CA THR A 49 5.41 -8.55 -0.63
C THR A 49 4.89 -8.32 0.79
N PHE A 50 4.48 -9.38 1.48
CA PHE A 50 3.80 -9.25 2.77
C PHE A 50 4.73 -8.76 3.88
N PRO A 51 5.93 -9.35 4.10
CA PRO A 51 6.87 -8.83 5.09
C PRO A 51 7.21 -7.36 4.88
N ASN A 52 7.52 -6.95 3.63
CA ASN A 52 7.93 -5.58 3.36
C ASN A 52 6.81 -4.55 3.49
N HIS A 53 5.62 -4.82 2.96
CA HIS A 53 4.50 -3.90 3.09
C HIS A 53 4.06 -3.73 4.54
N TYR A 54 4.13 -4.79 5.33
CA TYR A 54 3.81 -4.69 6.75
C TYR A 54 4.92 -4.01 7.55
N THR A 55 6.19 -4.19 7.16
CA THR A 55 7.31 -3.39 7.68
C THR A 55 7.09 -1.89 7.43
N ILE A 56 6.67 -1.49 6.22
CA ILE A 56 6.37 -0.08 5.90
C ILE A 56 5.22 0.44 6.80
N ALA A 57 4.20 -0.38 7.04
CA ALA A 57 3.04 0.02 7.84
C ALA A 57 3.34 0.12 9.34
N THR A 58 4.32 -0.62 9.86
CA THR A 58 4.60 -0.72 11.30
C THR A 58 5.90 -0.05 11.73
N GLY A 59 6.86 0.13 10.81
CA GLY A 59 8.22 0.52 11.13
C GLY A 59 9.03 -0.58 11.83
N LEU A 60 8.53 -1.81 11.87
CA LEU A 60 9.18 -2.96 12.49
C LEU A 60 9.75 -3.90 11.43
N TYR A 61 10.81 -4.64 11.76
CA TYR A 61 11.31 -5.73 10.93
C TYR A 61 10.43 -6.99 11.06
N PRO A 62 10.49 -7.93 10.10
CA PRO A 62 9.65 -9.13 10.07
C PRO A 62 9.72 -10.00 11.33
N ASP A 63 10.89 -10.11 11.96
CA ASP A 63 11.10 -10.82 13.23
C ASP A 63 10.38 -10.17 14.43
N HIS A 64 10.05 -8.89 14.34
CA HIS A 64 9.33 -8.15 15.37
C HIS A 64 7.82 -8.08 15.11
N HIS A 65 7.41 -8.00 13.84
CA HIS A 65 5.97 -7.94 13.53
C HIS A 65 5.35 -9.30 13.16
N GLY A 66 6.14 -10.36 13.03
CA GLY A 66 5.68 -11.74 12.87
C GLY A 66 5.36 -12.20 11.45
N LEU A 67 5.18 -11.30 10.47
CA LEU A 67 5.03 -11.69 9.06
C LEU A 67 6.41 -11.95 8.44
N VAL A 68 6.93 -13.14 8.63
CA VAL A 68 8.31 -13.49 8.24
C VAL A 68 8.42 -13.98 6.79
N ASN A 69 7.31 -14.28 6.13
CA ASN A 69 7.25 -14.69 4.72
C ASN A 69 5.82 -14.55 4.17
N ASN A 70 5.64 -14.73 2.87
CA ASN A 70 4.33 -14.86 2.22
C ASN A 70 3.63 -16.20 2.60
N SER A 71 4.40 -17.20 3.03
CA SER A 71 3.89 -18.45 3.61
C SER A 71 4.84 -18.96 4.68
N PHE A 72 4.33 -19.24 5.88
CA PHE A 72 5.12 -19.73 7.01
C PHE A 72 4.24 -20.45 8.05
N TYR A 73 4.84 -21.31 8.85
CA TYR A 73 4.22 -21.89 10.02
C TYR A 73 4.44 -20.99 11.24
N ALA A 74 3.37 -20.68 11.94
CA ALA A 74 3.39 -19.89 13.18
C ALA A 74 3.22 -20.85 14.38
N PRO A 75 4.29 -21.22 15.09
CA PRO A 75 4.23 -22.25 16.14
C PRO A 75 3.36 -21.82 17.33
N ASP A 76 3.33 -20.53 17.65
CA ASP A 76 2.52 -20.01 18.77
C ASP A 76 1.01 -20.09 18.50
N LEU A 77 0.61 -20.16 17.24
CA LEU A 77 -0.79 -20.28 16.81
C LEU A 77 -1.14 -21.70 16.36
N ASP A 78 -0.14 -22.56 16.14
CA ASP A 78 -0.26 -23.87 15.49
C ASP A 78 -0.98 -23.80 14.14
N LEU A 79 -0.66 -22.75 13.34
CA LEU A 79 -1.30 -22.47 12.06
C LEU A 79 -0.25 -22.18 10.97
N VAL A 80 -0.64 -22.47 9.72
CA VAL A 80 0.16 -22.10 8.55
C VAL A 80 -0.44 -20.88 7.88
N TYR A 81 0.30 -19.77 7.90
CA TYR A 81 -0.06 -18.58 7.16
C TYR A 81 0.21 -18.78 5.67
N ARG A 82 -0.71 -18.35 4.80
CA ARG A 82 -0.55 -18.28 3.34
C ARG A 82 -1.29 -17.07 2.81
N ILE A 83 -0.66 -16.29 1.93
CA ILE A 83 -1.28 -15.08 1.35
C ILE A 83 -2.53 -15.37 0.51
N GLY A 84 -2.64 -16.57 -0.08
CA GLY A 84 -3.84 -17.03 -0.80
C GLY A 84 -4.97 -17.53 0.10
N ASP A 85 -4.74 -17.67 1.41
CA ASP A 85 -5.76 -18.12 2.37
C ASP A 85 -6.41 -16.92 3.04
N ARG A 86 -7.63 -16.62 2.65
CA ARG A 86 -8.37 -15.44 3.15
C ARG A 86 -8.64 -15.51 4.66
N ALA A 87 -8.83 -16.71 5.22
CA ALA A 87 -9.02 -16.88 6.66
C ALA A 87 -7.74 -16.53 7.43
N MET A 88 -6.57 -16.86 6.89
CA MET A 88 -5.28 -16.52 7.50
C MET A 88 -4.97 -15.03 7.34
N VAL A 89 -5.17 -14.48 6.15
CA VAL A 89 -4.92 -13.05 5.86
C VAL A 89 -5.79 -12.13 6.73
N SER A 90 -7.02 -12.51 7.02
CA SER A 90 -7.93 -11.73 7.87
C SER A 90 -7.80 -12.02 9.38
N ASN A 91 -6.91 -12.92 9.78
CA ASN A 91 -6.70 -13.25 11.18
C ASN A 91 -5.68 -12.31 11.85
N GLY A 92 -6.15 -11.40 12.69
CA GLY A 92 -5.32 -10.41 13.40
C GLY A 92 -4.19 -11.00 14.27
N ALA A 93 -4.28 -12.28 14.66
CA ALA A 93 -3.27 -12.91 15.49
C ALA A 93 -1.89 -13.07 14.80
N PHE A 94 -1.84 -13.05 13.46
CA PHE A 94 -0.58 -13.11 12.71
C PHE A 94 0.17 -11.76 12.63
N TYR A 95 -0.47 -10.66 13.01
CA TYR A 95 0.01 -9.31 12.75
C TYR A 95 0.44 -8.63 14.05
N GLY A 96 1.73 -8.72 14.35
CA GLY A 96 2.32 -8.04 15.50
C GLY A 96 2.58 -6.55 15.23
N GLY A 97 2.90 -5.83 16.29
CA GLY A 97 3.17 -4.39 16.21
C GLY A 97 1.91 -3.55 16.05
N GLU A 98 2.09 -2.30 15.68
CA GLU A 98 1.02 -1.32 15.50
C GLU A 98 1.14 -0.67 14.11
N PRO A 99 0.29 -1.04 13.14
CA PRO A 99 0.33 -0.40 11.82
C PRO A 99 -0.24 1.02 11.86
N VAL A 100 0.18 1.85 10.92
CA VAL A 100 -0.12 3.29 10.85
C VAL A 100 -1.62 3.62 10.89
N TRP A 101 -2.50 2.76 10.39
CA TRP A 101 -3.95 2.96 10.48
C TRP A 101 -4.49 2.77 11.91
N VAL A 102 -3.89 1.87 12.69
CA VAL A 102 -4.21 1.71 14.12
C VAL A 102 -3.74 2.94 14.90
N THR A 103 -2.52 3.40 14.64
CA THR A 103 -1.98 4.63 15.24
C THR A 103 -2.88 5.85 14.90
N ALA A 104 -3.28 6.00 13.64
CA ALA A 104 -4.18 7.06 13.22
C ALA A 104 -5.51 7.04 14.02
N ARG A 105 -6.11 5.85 14.16
CA ARG A 105 -7.35 5.67 14.96
C ARG A 105 -7.15 6.02 16.42
N LYS A 106 -6.07 5.57 17.05
CA LYS A 106 -5.74 5.90 18.44
C LYS A 106 -5.54 7.40 18.67
N GLN A 107 -5.10 8.12 17.63
CA GLN A 107 -4.96 9.59 17.64
C GLN A 107 -6.24 10.33 17.23
N GLY A 108 -7.37 9.63 17.12
CA GLY A 108 -8.66 10.21 16.76
C GLY A 108 -8.77 10.65 15.29
N MET A 109 -7.98 10.07 14.42
CA MET A 109 -8.08 10.25 12.97
C MET A 109 -8.76 9.04 12.32
N LYS A 110 -9.52 9.27 11.26
CA LYS A 110 -10.03 8.20 10.41
C LYS A 110 -8.95 7.75 9.43
N SER A 111 -8.95 6.46 9.11
CA SER A 111 -8.05 5.86 8.12
C SER A 111 -8.82 5.06 7.08
N ALA A 112 -8.26 4.96 5.90
CA ALA A 112 -8.75 4.12 4.82
C ALA A 112 -7.63 3.26 4.24
N SER A 113 -7.97 2.08 3.73
CA SER A 113 -7.02 1.21 3.06
C SER A 113 -7.63 0.55 1.83
N PHE A 114 -6.98 0.71 0.69
CA PHE A 114 -7.27 -0.05 -0.49
C PHE A 114 -6.13 -1.04 -0.72
N TYR A 115 -6.32 -2.28 -0.21
CA TYR A 115 -5.46 -3.46 -0.37
C TYR A 115 -4.09 -3.44 0.33
N TRP A 116 -3.87 -2.66 1.35
CA TRP A 116 -2.60 -2.76 2.06
C TRP A 116 -2.52 -4.03 2.92
N VAL A 117 -1.34 -4.68 2.93
CA VAL A 117 -1.09 -5.89 3.73
C VAL A 117 -1.43 -5.66 5.21
N GLY A 118 -2.26 -6.52 5.77
CA GLY A 118 -2.71 -6.47 7.16
C GLY A 118 -3.93 -5.57 7.40
N SER A 119 -4.38 -4.78 6.42
CA SER A 119 -5.53 -3.88 6.62
C SER A 119 -6.88 -4.59 6.68
N GLU A 120 -6.95 -5.83 6.22
CA GLU A 120 -8.14 -6.67 6.30
C GLU A 120 -8.30 -7.38 7.64
N ALA A 121 -7.22 -7.43 8.42
CA ALA A 121 -7.20 -8.05 9.73
C ALA A 121 -7.46 -7.02 10.84
N PRO A 122 -8.21 -7.36 11.90
CA PRO A 122 -8.40 -6.51 13.05
C PRO A 122 -7.14 -6.52 13.95
N VAL A 123 -6.08 -5.84 13.51
CA VAL A 123 -4.83 -5.75 14.27
C VAL A 123 -5.08 -4.98 15.56
N GLN A 124 -4.76 -5.58 16.71
CA GLN A 124 -5.13 -5.04 18.03
C GLN A 124 -6.64 -4.78 18.16
N GLY A 125 -7.48 -5.52 17.45
CA GLY A 125 -8.93 -5.32 17.41
C GLY A 125 -9.38 -4.12 16.56
N ILE A 126 -8.49 -3.50 15.79
CA ILE A 126 -8.75 -2.28 15.03
C ILE A 126 -8.48 -2.49 13.55
N GLN A 127 -9.44 -2.16 12.71
CA GLN A 127 -9.30 -2.07 11.25
C GLN A 127 -9.36 -0.60 10.81
N PRO A 128 -8.92 -0.26 9.59
CA PRO A 128 -9.22 1.05 8.99
C PRO A 128 -10.73 1.33 8.99
N ASP A 129 -11.14 2.60 9.05
CA ASP A 129 -12.58 2.96 9.01
C ASP A 129 -13.21 2.59 7.67
N TYR A 130 -12.44 2.66 6.60
CA TYR A 130 -12.82 2.25 5.25
C TYR A 130 -11.76 1.30 4.71
N TRP A 131 -12.17 0.14 4.24
CA TRP A 131 -11.24 -0.82 3.63
C TRP A 131 -11.94 -1.71 2.62
N LYS A 132 -11.17 -2.37 1.78
CA LYS A 132 -11.64 -3.34 0.80
C LYS A 132 -10.91 -4.67 0.98
N PRO A 133 -11.62 -5.81 0.91
CA PRO A 133 -10.97 -7.10 0.78
C PRO A 133 -10.24 -7.16 -0.56
N TYR A 134 -9.07 -7.79 -0.60
CA TYR A 134 -8.29 -7.91 -1.82
C TYR A 134 -9.04 -8.69 -2.90
N ASP A 135 -9.07 -8.11 -4.08
CA ASP A 135 -9.65 -8.66 -5.30
C ASP A 135 -8.84 -8.12 -6.50
N GLU A 136 -8.08 -9.00 -7.16
CA GLU A 136 -7.21 -8.64 -8.28
C GLU A 136 -7.96 -8.19 -9.53
N GLU A 137 -9.24 -8.58 -9.66
CA GLU A 137 -10.08 -8.21 -10.79
C GLU A 137 -10.53 -6.73 -10.76
N VAL A 138 -10.37 -6.03 -9.63
CA VAL A 138 -10.75 -4.62 -9.53
C VAL A 138 -9.78 -3.74 -10.31
N PRO A 139 -10.23 -3.04 -11.37
CA PRO A 139 -9.38 -2.18 -12.18
C PRO A 139 -8.68 -1.10 -11.36
N PHE A 140 -7.45 -0.76 -11.71
CA PHE A 140 -6.65 0.26 -10.99
C PHE A 140 -7.32 1.63 -10.96
N GLY A 141 -8.02 2.01 -12.04
CA GLY A 141 -8.82 3.23 -12.08
C GLY A 141 -9.91 3.26 -11.01
N ASP A 142 -10.61 2.15 -10.80
CA ASP A 142 -11.68 2.04 -9.80
C ASP A 142 -11.16 2.14 -8.37
N ARG A 143 -9.91 1.67 -8.13
CA ARG A 143 -9.22 1.84 -6.85
C ARG A 143 -8.96 3.32 -6.58
N ILE A 144 -8.45 4.05 -7.58
CA ILE A 144 -8.21 5.50 -7.50
C ILE A 144 -9.52 6.25 -7.27
N ASP A 145 -10.57 5.94 -8.03
CA ASP A 145 -11.88 6.57 -7.89
C ASP A 145 -12.47 6.36 -6.50
N THR A 146 -12.28 5.17 -5.92
CA THR A 146 -12.72 4.86 -4.56
C THR A 146 -11.95 5.69 -3.52
N VAL A 147 -10.63 5.81 -3.66
CA VAL A 147 -9.81 6.66 -2.78
C VAL A 147 -10.25 8.12 -2.87
N LEU A 148 -10.48 8.65 -4.07
CA LEU A 148 -10.96 10.01 -4.27
C LEU A 148 -12.37 10.21 -3.69
N LYS A 149 -13.26 9.22 -3.78
CA LYS A 149 -14.58 9.25 -3.11
C LYS A 149 -14.44 9.32 -1.59
N TRP A 150 -13.56 8.52 -0.98
CA TRP A 150 -13.32 8.59 0.46
C TRP A 150 -12.78 9.96 0.89
N LEU A 151 -11.86 10.54 0.13
CA LEU A 151 -11.29 11.84 0.40
C LEU A 151 -12.26 13.02 0.11
N SER A 152 -13.33 12.77 -0.65
CA SER A 152 -14.41 13.74 -0.90
C SER A 152 -15.50 13.74 0.19
N LEU A 153 -15.44 12.85 1.17
CA LEU A 153 -16.42 12.79 2.25
C LEU A 153 -16.39 14.08 3.08
N PRO A 154 -17.47 14.41 3.81
CA PRO A 154 -17.49 15.50 4.78
C PRO A 154 -16.33 15.39 5.77
N LYS A 155 -15.77 16.51 6.25
CA LYS A 155 -14.58 16.55 7.12
C LYS A 155 -14.63 15.58 8.31
N ASN A 156 -15.80 15.40 8.93
CA ASN A 156 -15.98 14.48 10.05
C ASN A 156 -16.01 12.99 9.67
N GLN A 157 -16.09 12.68 8.39
CA GLN A 157 -16.07 11.31 7.84
C GLN A 157 -14.81 11.04 7.02
N ARG A 158 -14.15 12.07 6.52
CA ARG A 158 -12.99 11.99 5.63
C ARG A 158 -11.81 11.34 6.33
N PRO A 159 -11.18 10.31 5.73
CA PRO A 159 -9.95 9.73 6.29
C PRO A 159 -8.78 10.69 6.14
N HIS A 160 -7.95 10.81 7.19
CA HIS A 160 -6.71 11.59 7.15
C HIS A 160 -5.52 10.77 6.65
N LEU A 161 -5.61 9.44 6.77
CA LEU A 161 -4.64 8.50 6.26
C LEU A 161 -5.33 7.57 5.26
N VAL A 162 -4.78 7.48 4.05
CA VAL A 162 -5.20 6.49 3.05
C VAL A 162 -3.98 5.70 2.62
N THR A 163 -4.07 4.38 2.63
CA THR A 163 -3.09 3.49 2.00
C THR A 163 -3.70 2.90 0.73
N LEU A 164 -2.92 2.89 -0.35
CA LEU A 164 -3.32 2.40 -1.67
C LEU A 164 -2.21 1.52 -2.24
N TYR A 165 -2.56 0.28 -2.60
CA TYR A 165 -1.63 -0.70 -3.10
C TYR A 165 -1.99 -1.12 -4.52
N PHE A 166 -0.94 -1.27 -5.34
CA PHE A 166 -0.99 -1.88 -6.66
C PHE A 166 -0.01 -3.04 -6.72
N GLU A 167 -0.47 -4.20 -7.16
CA GLU A 167 0.33 -5.41 -7.32
C GLU A 167 1.31 -5.36 -8.49
N GLU A 168 1.22 -4.34 -9.33
CA GLU A 168 2.12 -4.12 -10.47
C GLU A 168 3.24 -3.13 -10.10
N PRO A 169 4.40 -3.26 -10.73
CA PRO A 169 4.77 -4.15 -11.83
C PRO A 169 5.25 -5.55 -11.43
N ASP A 170 5.00 -6.03 -10.20
CA ASP A 170 5.44 -7.35 -9.73
C ASP A 170 4.87 -8.48 -10.59
N ALA A 171 3.55 -8.50 -10.80
CA ALA A 171 2.88 -9.58 -11.52
C ALA A 171 3.37 -9.70 -12.98
N VAL A 172 3.45 -8.58 -13.72
CA VAL A 172 3.94 -8.60 -15.10
C VAL A 172 5.42 -9.00 -15.16
N SER A 173 6.24 -8.55 -14.20
CA SER A 173 7.68 -8.87 -14.19
C SER A 173 7.97 -10.32 -13.82
N HIS A 174 7.09 -11.01 -13.10
CA HIS A 174 7.15 -12.45 -12.89
C HIS A 174 6.97 -13.24 -14.20
N GLY A 175 6.09 -12.77 -15.10
CA GLY A 175 5.82 -13.42 -16.39
C GLY A 175 6.87 -13.14 -17.45
N TYR A 176 7.34 -11.90 -17.56
CA TYR A 176 8.13 -11.42 -18.68
C TYR A 176 9.56 -11.00 -18.30
N GLY A 177 9.84 -10.82 -17.02
CA GLY A 177 11.12 -10.34 -16.52
C GLY A 177 11.13 -8.82 -16.28
N PRO A 178 11.99 -8.37 -15.34
CA PRO A 178 11.95 -6.98 -14.83
C PRO A 178 12.42 -5.92 -15.86
N LEU A 179 13.09 -6.32 -16.93
CA LEU A 179 13.58 -5.41 -17.99
C LEU A 179 12.88 -5.66 -19.34
N SER A 180 11.76 -6.38 -19.33
CA SER A 180 11.01 -6.65 -20.56
C SER A 180 10.25 -5.41 -21.05
N PRO A 181 9.92 -5.34 -22.35
CA PRO A 181 9.04 -4.30 -22.89
C PRO A 181 7.66 -4.25 -22.18
N GLU A 182 7.13 -5.41 -21.78
CA GLU A 182 5.85 -5.54 -21.09
C GLU A 182 5.91 -4.88 -19.70
N THR A 183 6.97 -5.14 -18.95
CA THR A 183 7.19 -4.49 -17.65
C THR A 183 7.38 -2.98 -17.82
N GLY A 184 8.12 -2.54 -18.85
CA GLY A 184 8.26 -1.12 -19.17
C GLY A 184 6.94 -0.45 -19.50
N ALA A 185 6.07 -1.10 -20.28
CA ALA A 185 4.73 -0.61 -20.61
C ALA A 185 3.86 -0.48 -19.34
N MET A 186 3.95 -1.45 -18.42
CA MET A 186 3.23 -1.40 -17.14
C MET A 186 3.72 -0.25 -16.27
N VAL A 187 5.03 -0.02 -16.16
CA VAL A 187 5.62 1.12 -15.42
C VAL A 187 5.07 2.45 -15.95
N MET A 188 5.04 2.65 -17.27
CA MET A 188 4.48 3.86 -17.88
C MET A 188 2.97 4.00 -17.65
N SER A 189 2.23 2.89 -17.62
CA SER A 189 0.80 2.87 -17.29
C SER A 189 0.55 3.29 -15.84
N LEU A 190 1.34 2.78 -14.90
CA LEU A 190 1.27 3.15 -13.48
C LEU A 190 1.59 4.64 -13.28
N ASP A 191 2.59 5.18 -13.98
CA ASP A 191 2.88 6.61 -13.95
C ASP A 191 1.66 7.44 -14.39
N SER A 192 1.01 7.03 -15.47
CA SER A 192 -0.21 7.68 -15.96
C SER A 192 -1.35 7.64 -14.93
N LEU A 193 -1.53 6.50 -14.25
CA LEU A 193 -2.51 6.33 -13.18
C LEU A 193 -2.23 7.24 -11.97
N LEU A 194 -0.96 7.40 -11.60
CA LEU A 194 -0.57 8.38 -10.58
C LEU A 194 -0.92 9.82 -11.01
N GLY A 195 -0.86 10.13 -12.31
CA GLY A 195 -1.33 11.39 -12.86
C GLY A 195 -2.82 11.62 -12.67
N VAL A 196 -3.63 10.55 -12.86
CA VAL A 196 -5.08 10.59 -12.59
C VAL A 196 -5.33 10.86 -11.10
N LEU A 197 -4.66 10.12 -10.21
CA LEU A 197 -4.79 10.31 -8.76
C LEU A 197 -4.42 11.75 -8.37
N ARG A 198 -3.27 12.27 -8.79
CA ARG A 198 -2.85 13.65 -8.50
C ARG A 198 -3.84 14.70 -8.98
N THR A 199 -4.34 14.53 -10.20
CA THR A 199 -5.33 15.44 -10.77
C THR A 199 -6.64 15.41 -9.97
N GLY A 200 -7.05 14.24 -9.51
CA GLY A 200 -8.20 14.07 -8.63
C GLY A 200 -7.98 14.73 -7.27
N LEU A 201 -6.84 14.48 -6.64
CA LEU A 201 -6.48 15.10 -5.34
C LEU A 201 -6.46 16.63 -5.40
N ALA A 202 -5.93 17.21 -6.49
CA ALA A 202 -5.88 18.66 -6.68
C ALA A 202 -7.27 19.33 -6.84
N LYS A 203 -8.32 18.56 -7.09
CA LYS A 203 -9.71 19.04 -7.20
C LYS A 203 -10.51 18.89 -5.92
N LEU A 204 -9.94 18.24 -4.90
CA LEU A 204 -10.64 18.06 -3.63
C LEU A 204 -10.79 19.40 -2.91
N PRO A 205 -11.91 19.64 -2.23
CA PRO A 205 -12.07 20.82 -1.39
C PRO A 205 -11.14 20.75 -0.17
N ASP A 206 -10.69 21.89 0.29
CA ASP A 206 -9.90 22.07 1.52
C ASP A 206 -10.59 21.51 2.78
#